data_9b032cf5dca626f3fdaa557699eb1ff9
#
_entry.id   9b032cf5dca626f3fdaa557699eb1ff9
#
_cell.length_a   1.000
_cell.length_b   1.000
_cell.length_c   1.000
_cell.angle_alpha   90.00
_cell.angle_beta   90.00
_cell.angle_gamma   90.00
#
_symmetry.space_group_name_H-M   'P 1'
#
loop_
_entity.id
_entity.type
_entity.pdbx_description
1 polymer ?
#
loop_
_entity_poly.entity_id
_entity_poly.type
_entity_poly.pdbx_seq_one_letter_code
_entity_poly.pdbx_strand_id
1 'polypeptide(L)'
;MTDKETIVRAFLSDWCEGDARKLADYFTEDAVFQMMPRDAVRGREPIHEDFKAQLAWCSDCEFEITAIATASNTVFTERIDRMKIAGTDVELPVAGVFEVNDEGKLTAWRDYFDMNVVMTQLSAAGVATDGDVQAPIPPPNA
;
A
#
# COMPACT_ATOMS: atom_id res chain seq x y z
N MET A 1 1.77 25.34 -8.04
CA MET A 1 1.30 24.07 -8.62
C MET A 1 1.89 22.92 -7.85
N THR A 2 1.05 22.04 -7.35
CA THR A 2 1.53 20.91 -6.56
C THR A 2 2.05 19.83 -7.50
N ASP A 3 3.28 19.41 -7.27
CA ASP A 3 3.87 18.31 -8.02
C ASP A 3 3.26 17.00 -7.54
N LYS A 4 2.61 16.28 -8.42
CA LYS A 4 1.92 15.04 -8.10
C LYS A 4 2.90 13.95 -7.64
N GLU A 5 4.11 13.93 -8.19
CA GLU A 5 5.15 13.00 -7.71
C GLU A 5 5.54 13.29 -6.26
N THR A 6 5.64 14.56 -5.89
CA THR A 6 5.95 14.95 -4.52
C THR A 6 4.88 14.44 -3.55
N ILE A 7 3.61 14.52 -3.95
CA ILE A 7 2.51 14.02 -3.12
C ILE A 7 2.63 12.52 -2.92
N VAL A 8 2.90 11.77 -3.99
CA VAL A 8 3.04 10.31 -3.92
C VAL A 8 4.24 9.92 -3.07
N ARG A 9 5.36 10.60 -3.23
CA ARG A 9 6.55 10.35 -2.40
C ARG A 9 6.27 10.61 -0.92
N ALA A 10 5.57 11.70 -0.62
CA ALA A 10 5.20 12.04 0.76
C ALA A 10 4.25 10.99 1.35
N PHE A 11 3.26 10.54 0.57
CA PHE A 11 2.33 9.52 1.01
C PHE A 11 3.06 8.22 1.35
N LEU A 12 3.94 7.76 0.48
CA LEU A 12 4.68 6.52 0.71
C LEU A 12 5.63 6.62 1.90
N SER A 13 6.26 7.78 2.08
CA SER A 13 7.08 8.04 3.26
C SER A 13 6.25 8.03 4.53
N ASP A 14 5.09 8.68 4.50
CA ASP A 14 4.19 8.74 5.65
C ASP A 14 3.58 7.37 5.98
N TRP A 15 3.42 6.49 4.98
CA TRP A 15 2.96 5.12 5.22
C TRP A 15 3.82 4.44 6.27
N CYS A 16 5.11 4.64 6.18
CA CYS A 16 6.07 3.98 7.06
C CYS A 16 6.09 4.57 8.47
N GLU A 17 5.37 5.67 8.70
CA GLU A 17 5.18 6.22 10.06
C GLU A 17 3.99 5.60 10.79
N GLY A 18 3.08 4.95 10.06
CA GLY A 18 2.04 4.11 10.65
C GLY A 18 0.80 4.82 11.17
N ASP A 19 0.53 6.05 10.73
CA ASP A 19 -0.67 6.79 11.14
C ASP A 19 -1.77 6.64 10.08
N ALA A 20 -2.69 5.71 10.31
CA ALA A 20 -3.74 5.39 9.35
C ALA A 20 -4.65 6.58 9.05
N ARG A 21 -4.95 7.43 10.04
CA ARG A 21 -5.80 8.60 9.81
C ARG A 21 -5.11 9.60 8.88
N LYS A 22 -3.85 9.87 9.13
CA LYS A 22 -3.07 10.76 8.28
C LYS A 22 -3.01 10.25 6.84
N LEU A 23 -2.84 8.95 6.68
CA LEU A 23 -2.78 8.31 5.35
C LEU A 23 -4.12 8.42 4.63
N ALA A 24 -5.22 8.12 5.32
CA ALA A 24 -6.55 8.20 4.72
C ALA A 24 -6.89 9.64 4.30
N ASP A 25 -6.39 10.63 5.02
CA ASP A 25 -6.66 12.04 4.72
C ASP A 25 -5.98 12.53 3.44
N TYR A 26 -5.05 11.76 2.87
CA TYR A 26 -4.54 12.03 1.52
C TYR A 26 -5.61 11.81 0.44
N PHE A 27 -6.66 11.06 0.74
CA PHE A 27 -7.65 10.59 -0.24
C PHE A 27 -8.90 11.45 -0.25
N THR A 28 -9.56 11.52 -1.40
CA THR A 28 -10.89 12.11 -1.51
C THR A 28 -11.92 11.21 -0.83
N GLU A 29 -13.11 11.77 -0.55
CA GLU A 29 -14.17 11.01 0.13
C GLU A 29 -14.64 9.79 -0.65
N ASP A 30 -14.59 9.84 -1.97
CA ASP A 30 -15.03 8.78 -2.88
C ASP A 30 -13.87 7.99 -3.49
N ALA A 31 -12.69 8.11 -2.94
CA ALA A 31 -11.48 7.48 -3.46
C ALA A 31 -11.59 5.95 -3.49
N VAL A 32 -10.74 5.33 -4.30
CA VAL A 32 -10.69 3.88 -4.45
C VAL A 32 -9.28 3.40 -4.18
N PHE A 33 -9.15 2.37 -3.35
CA PHE A 33 -7.88 1.70 -3.08
C PHE A 33 -8.02 0.22 -3.43
N GLN A 34 -7.05 -0.32 -4.13
CA GLN A 34 -7.08 -1.74 -4.50
C GLN A 34 -5.67 -2.34 -4.51
N MET A 35 -5.51 -3.44 -3.80
CA MET A 35 -4.34 -4.29 -3.88
C MET A 35 -4.70 -5.46 -4.78
N MET A 36 -4.13 -5.52 -5.97
CA MET A 36 -4.50 -6.52 -6.95
C MET A 36 -4.11 -7.93 -6.49
N PRO A 37 -4.93 -8.94 -6.71
CA PRO A 37 -6.24 -8.92 -7.38
C PRO A 37 -7.44 -8.81 -6.42
N ARG A 38 -7.25 -8.32 -5.20
CA ARG A 38 -8.32 -8.19 -4.20
C ARG A 38 -9.39 -7.21 -4.67
N ASP A 39 -10.56 -7.28 -4.07
CA ASP A 39 -11.64 -6.33 -4.35
C ASP A 39 -11.24 -4.92 -3.95
N ALA A 40 -11.73 -3.94 -4.68
CA ALA A 40 -11.46 -2.54 -4.39
C ALA A 40 -12.17 -2.10 -3.11
N VAL A 41 -11.49 -1.26 -2.33
CA VAL A 41 -12.06 -0.60 -1.16
C VAL A 41 -12.44 0.80 -1.60
N ARG A 42 -13.70 1.18 -1.39
CA ARG A 42 -14.24 2.44 -1.87
C ARG A 42 -14.65 3.34 -0.72
N GLY A 43 -14.17 4.58 -0.77
CA GLY A 43 -14.47 5.60 0.22
C GLY A 43 -13.37 5.77 1.25
N ARG A 44 -13.19 7.01 1.70
CA ARG A 44 -12.11 7.36 2.63
C ARG A 44 -12.18 6.57 3.95
N GLU A 45 -13.38 6.43 4.53
CA GLU A 45 -13.49 5.75 5.83
C GLU A 45 -13.26 4.24 5.72
N PRO A 46 -13.82 3.52 4.75
CA PRO A 46 -13.41 2.13 4.53
C PRO A 46 -11.92 1.97 4.23
N ILE A 47 -11.32 2.90 3.49
CA ILE A 47 -9.88 2.91 3.23
C ILE A 47 -9.11 3.07 4.55
N HIS A 48 -9.55 3.98 5.41
CA HIS A 48 -8.94 4.18 6.72
C HIS A 48 -8.95 2.88 7.55
N GLU A 49 -10.08 2.18 7.57
CA GLU A 49 -10.20 0.92 8.30
C GLU A 49 -9.29 -0.16 7.73
N ASP A 50 -9.18 -0.23 6.40
CA ASP A 50 -8.29 -1.18 5.74
C ASP A 50 -6.82 -0.87 6.06
N PHE A 51 -6.43 0.41 6.06
CA PHE A 51 -5.08 0.82 6.40
C PHE A 51 -4.75 0.48 7.85
N LYS A 52 -5.68 0.70 8.78
CA LYS A 52 -5.49 0.31 10.18
C LYS A 52 -5.18 -1.18 10.29
N ALA A 53 -5.94 -2.01 9.58
CA ALA A 53 -5.74 -3.45 9.61
C ALA A 53 -4.37 -3.84 9.04
N GLN A 54 -3.94 -3.22 7.93
CA GLN A 54 -2.63 -3.51 7.34
C GLN A 54 -1.50 -3.09 8.27
N LEU A 55 -1.59 -1.89 8.83
CA LEU A 55 -0.54 -1.35 9.69
C LEU A 55 -0.40 -2.13 11.00
N ALA A 56 -1.43 -2.84 11.42
CA ALA A 56 -1.36 -3.72 12.58
C ALA A 56 -0.48 -4.95 12.33
N TRP A 57 -0.30 -5.35 11.08
CA TRP A 57 0.49 -6.53 10.70
C TRP A 57 1.93 -6.21 10.32
N CYS A 58 2.20 -4.98 9.93
CA CYS A 58 3.48 -4.57 9.37
C CYS A 58 4.20 -3.58 10.28
N SER A 59 5.51 -3.69 10.37
CA SER A 59 6.35 -2.74 11.10
C SER A 59 7.65 -2.52 10.34
N ASP A 60 8.45 -1.56 10.80
CA ASP A 60 9.80 -1.28 10.28
C ASP A 60 9.83 -1.18 8.75
N CYS A 61 8.93 -0.37 8.24
CA CYS A 61 8.69 -0.22 6.82
C CYS A 61 9.73 0.69 6.17
N GLU A 62 10.16 0.32 4.96
CA GLU A 62 10.95 1.19 4.08
C GLU A 62 10.51 0.91 2.66
N PHE A 63 10.07 1.96 1.96
CA PHE A 63 9.68 1.86 0.56
C PHE A 63 10.75 2.52 -0.30
N GLU A 64 11.44 1.72 -1.10
CA GLU A 64 12.43 2.24 -2.04
C GLU A 64 11.78 2.42 -3.40
N ILE A 65 11.67 3.66 -3.86
CA ILE A 65 11.14 3.97 -5.20
C ILE A 65 12.30 3.86 -6.18
N THR A 66 12.27 2.87 -7.05
CA THR A 66 13.33 2.66 -8.05
C THR A 66 13.03 3.40 -9.35
N ALA A 67 11.76 3.69 -9.63
CA ALA A 67 11.36 4.48 -10.78
C ALA A 67 10.02 5.15 -10.49
N ILE A 68 9.85 6.36 -11.00
CA ILE A 68 8.60 7.11 -10.87
C ILE A 68 8.39 7.95 -12.12
N ALA A 69 7.17 8.00 -12.61
CA ALA A 69 6.81 8.78 -13.80
C ALA A 69 5.37 9.24 -13.68
N THR A 70 5.07 10.35 -14.32
CA THR A 70 3.72 10.91 -14.33
C THR A 70 3.20 11.01 -15.75
N ALA A 71 2.00 10.52 -15.96
CA ALA A 71 1.27 10.67 -17.21
C ALA A 71 -0.08 11.31 -16.87
N SER A 72 -0.30 12.57 -17.27
CA SER A 72 -1.49 13.34 -16.93
C SER A 72 -1.68 13.40 -15.40
N ASN A 73 -2.78 12.88 -14.87
CA ASN A 73 -3.06 12.87 -13.43
C ASN A 73 -2.62 11.58 -12.76
N THR A 74 -1.91 10.70 -13.46
CA THR A 74 -1.54 9.39 -12.96
C THR A 74 -0.03 9.34 -12.72
N VAL A 75 0.34 8.92 -11.52
CA VAL A 75 1.74 8.72 -11.13
C VAL A 75 1.98 7.21 -11.02
N PHE A 76 3.03 6.75 -11.69
CA PHE A 76 3.42 5.34 -11.69
C PHE A 76 4.71 5.19 -10.89
N THR A 77 4.76 4.18 -10.04
CA THR A 77 5.98 3.84 -9.29
C THR A 77 6.37 2.40 -9.52
N GLU A 78 7.67 2.15 -9.54
CA GLU A 78 8.20 0.81 -9.31
C GLU A 78 8.99 0.89 -8.01
N ARG A 79 8.74 -0.04 -7.10
CA ARG A 79 9.29 0.02 -5.74
C ARG A 79 9.77 -1.34 -5.27
N ILE A 80 10.63 -1.28 -4.28
CA ILE A 80 10.87 -2.42 -3.40
C ILE A 80 10.33 -2.01 -2.03
N ASP A 81 9.29 -2.69 -1.59
CA ASP A 81 8.69 -2.46 -0.27
C ASP A 81 9.30 -3.44 0.73
N ARG A 82 9.99 -2.90 1.73
CA ARG A 82 10.59 -3.69 2.80
C ARG A 82 9.85 -3.44 4.09
N MET A 83 9.54 -4.50 4.82
CA MET A 83 8.79 -4.39 6.07
C MET A 83 8.98 -5.66 6.90
N LYS A 84 8.64 -5.58 8.18
CA LYS A 84 8.49 -6.77 9.01
C LYS A 84 7.02 -7.16 9.03
N ILE A 85 6.76 -8.43 8.73
CA ILE A 85 5.43 -9.01 8.81
C ILE A 85 5.53 -10.18 9.78
N ALA A 86 4.73 -10.14 10.86
CA ALA A 86 4.83 -11.15 11.92
C ALA A 86 6.25 -11.32 12.41
N GLY A 87 7.01 -10.24 12.51
CA GLY A 87 8.39 -10.24 12.96
C GLY A 87 9.43 -10.70 11.93
N THR A 88 9.02 -11.03 10.72
CA THR A 88 9.88 -11.53 9.65
C THR A 88 10.14 -10.43 8.62
N ASP A 89 11.41 -10.25 8.24
CA ASP A 89 11.77 -9.32 7.20
C ASP A 89 11.24 -9.80 5.84
N VAL A 90 10.49 -8.96 5.16
CA VAL A 90 9.92 -9.25 3.85
C VAL A 90 10.33 -8.16 2.87
N GLU A 91 10.70 -8.57 1.67
CA GLU A 91 11.03 -7.68 0.57
C GLU A 91 10.11 -7.99 -0.60
N LEU A 92 9.36 -6.97 -1.05
CA LEU A 92 8.30 -7.15 -2.03
C LEU A 92 8.45 -6.17 -3.18
N PRO A 93 8.71 -6.65 -4.40
CA PRO A 93 8.65 -5.79 -5.59
C PRO A 93 7.19 -5.41 -5.88
N VAL A 94 6.94 -4.12 -6.09
CA VAL A 94 5.60 -3.58 -6.30
C VAL A 94 5.60 -2.56 -7.43
N ALA A 95 4.58 -2.60 -8.28
CA ALA A 95 4.28 -1.51 -9.19
C ALA A 95 3.00 -0.83 -8.69
N GLY A 96 3.06 0.45 -8.43
CA GLY A 96 1.93 1.22 -7.89
C GLY A 96 1.44 2.27 -8.87
N VAL A 97 0.13 2.46 -8.91
CA VAL A 97 -0.54 3.46 -9.75
C VAL A 97 -1.35 4.38 -8.84
N PHE A 98 -1.09 5.67 -8.93
CA PHE A 98 -1.73 6.67 -8.09
C PHE A 98 -2.41 7.71 -8.99
N GLU A 99 -3.70 7.96 -8.79
CA GLU A 99 -4.38 9.03 -9.48
C GLU A 99 -4.51 10.20 -8.52
N VAL A 100 -4.02 11.36 -8.93
CA VAL A 100 -3.96 12.56 -8.09
C VAL A 100 -4.72 13.67 -8.79
N ASN A 101 -5.67 14.29 -8.10
CA ASN A 101 -6.43 15.39 -8.69
C ASN A 101 -5.65 16.71 -8.62
N ASP A 102 -6.22 17.77 -9.18
CA ASP A 102 -5.56 19.07 -9.25
C ASP A 102 -5.46 19.75 -7.88
N GLU A 103 -6.19 19.27 -6.89
CA GLU A 103 -6.11 19.76 -5.52
C GLU A 103 -5.06 19.01 -4.69
N GLY A 104 -4.36 18.07 -5.31
CA GLY A 104 -3.32 17.31 -4.63
C GLY A 104 -3.83 16.16 -3.78
N LYS A 105 -5.05 15.70 -4.03
CA LYS A 105 -5.62 14.55 -3.30
C LYS A 105 -5.58 13.30 -4.15
N LEU A 106 -5.39 12.16 -3.50
CA LEU A 106 -5.45 10.86 -4.16
C LEU A 106 -6.90 10.49 -4.41
N THR A 107 -7.23 10.21 -5.66
CA THR A 107 -8.55 9.72 -6.04
C THR A 107 -8.55 8.21 -6.21
N ALA A 108 -7.38 7.63 -6.45
CA ALA A 108 -7.23 6.18 -6.57
C ALA A 108 -5.79 5.76 -6.27
N TRP A 109 -5.64 4.58 -5.72
CA TRP A 109 -4.36 3.91 -5.54
C TRP A 109 -4.54 2.43 -5.83
N ARG A 110 -3.70 1.89 -6.72
CA ARG A 110 -3.67 0.47 -7.05
C ARG A 110 -2.25 -0.04 -6.95
N ASP A 111 -2.03 -1.10 -6.19
CA ASP A 111 -0.74 -1.78 -6.12
C ASP A 111 -0.84 -3.14 -6.81
N TYR A 112 0.17 -3.46 -7.61
CA TYR A 112 0.30 -4.71 -8.35
C TYR A 112 1.53 -5.44 -7.84
N PHE A 113 1.36 -6.63 -7.31
CA PHE A 113 2.47 -7.44 -6.80
C PHE A 113 2.08 -8.91 -6.78
N ASP A 114 3.07 -9.75 -6.59
CA ASP A 114 2.84 -11.19 -6.49
C ASP A 114 2.87 -11.60 -5.01
N MET A 115 1.71 -11.97 -4.48
CA MET A 115 1.58 -12.40 -3.09
C MET A 115 2.42 -13.63 -2.78
N ASN A 116 2.72 -14.46 -3.78
CA ASN A 116 3.57 -15.63 -3.56
C ASN A 116 4.99 -15.25 -3.11
N VAL A 117 5.46 -14.07 -3.50
CA VAL A 117 6.76 -13.57 -3.04
C VAL A 117 6.74 -13.40 -1.52
N VAL A 118 5.66 -12.82 -0.99
CA VAL A 118 5.50 -12.64 0.47
C VAL A 118 5.36 -13.99 1.16
N MET A 119 4.47 -14.84 0.64
CA MET A 119 4.18 -16.14 1.26
C MET A 119 5.41 -17.03 1.30
N THR A 120 6.23 -17.01 0.25
CA THR A 120 7.47 -17.78 0.19
C THR A 120 8.45 -17.33 1.27
N GLN A 121 8.59 -16.03 1.47
CA GLN A 121 9.51 -15.51 2.49
C GLN A 121 9.03 -15.85 3.91
N LEU A 122 7.73 -15.72 4.16
CA LEU A 122 7.16 -16.08 5.46
C LEU A 122 7.29 -17.55 5.73
N SER A 123 7.03 -18.41 4.75
CA SER A 123 7.16 -19.85 4.88
C SER A 123 8.60 -20.25 5.16
N ALA A 124 9.57 -19.65 4.48
CA ALA A 124 10.99 -19.92 4.68
C ALA A 124 11.44 -19.54 6.10
N ALA A 125 10.77 -18.57 6.73
CA ALA A 125 11.05 -18.16 8.10
C ALA A 125 10.26 -18.97 9.14
N GLY A 126 9.50 -19.97 8.72
CA GLY A 126 8.71 -20.82 9.62
C GLY A 126 7.37 -20.22 10.03
N VAL A 127 6.93 -19.15 9.40
CA VAL A 127 5.61 -18.57 9.66
C VAL A 127 4.59 -19.38 8.90
N ALA A 128 3.50 -19.78 9.58
CA ALA A 128 2.42 -20.51 8.92
C ALA A 128 1.76 -19.62 7.88
N THR A 129 1.57 -20.16 6.68
CA THR A 129 1.02 -19.41 5.55
C THR A 129 -0.21 -20.09 4.94
N ASP A 130 -0.77 -21.06 5.64
CA ASP A 130 -1.99 -21.72 5.21
C ASP A 130 -3.23 -20.95 5.69
N GLY A 131 -4.40 -21.48 5.50
CA GLY A 131 -5.66 -20.77 5.63
C GLY A 131 -5.93 -20.05 6.94
N ASP A 132 -5.23 -20.37 7.99
CA ASP A 132 -5.42 -19.71 9.29
C ASP A 132 -4.59 -18.43 9.41
N VAL A 133 -3.53 -18.33 8.65
CA VAL A 133 -2.78 -17.09 8.58
C VAL A 133 -3.29 -16.34 7.39
N GLN A 134 -4.16 -15.41 7.67
CA GLN A 134 -4.49 -14.46 6.65
C GLN A 134 -3.20 -13.94 6.09
N ALA A 135 -3.11 -13.86 4.80
CA ALA A 135 -2.01 -13.15 4.21
C ALA A 135 -1.72 -11.94 5.09
N PRO A 136 -0.47 -11.51 5.21
CA PRO A 136 -0.12 -10.34 6.02
C PRO A 136 -0.93 -9.11 5.65
N ILE A 137 -1.65 -9.21 4.58
CA ILE A 137 -2.59 -8.20 4.12
C ILE A 137 -3.98 -8.73 4.42
N PRO A 138 -4.81 -8.02 5.19
CA PRO A 138 -6.15 -8.47 5.51
C PRO A 138 -6.97 -8.78 4.26
N PRO A 139 -7.88 -9.75 4.30
CA PRO A 139 -8.76 -9.99 3.17
C PRO A 139 -9.58 -8.75 2.87
N PRO A 140 -9.94 -8.53 1.60
CA PRO A 140 -10.63 -7.30 1.20
C PRO A 140 -11.98 -7.10 1.86
N ASN A 141 -12.61 -8.17 2.28
CA ASN A 141 -13.93 -8.12 2.89
C ASN A 141 -13.91 -8.51 4.37
N ALA A 142 -12.77 -8.34 4.99
CA ALA A 142 -12.65 -8.64 6.41
C ALA A 142 -13.26 -7.53 7.24
#